data_2fcddbb687432bcfe60586a16fc56369
#
_entry.id   2fcddbb687432bcfe60586a16fc56369
#
_cell.length_a   1.000
_cell.length_b   1.000
_cell.length_c   1.000
_cell.angle_alpha   90.00
_cell.angle_beta   90.00
_cell.angle_gamma   90.00
#
_symmetry.space_group_name_H-M   'P 1'
#
loop_
_entity.id
_entity.type
_entity.pdbx_description
1 polymer ?
#
loop_
_entity_poly.entity_id
_entity_poly.type
_entity_poly.pdbx_seq_one_letter_code
_entity_poly.pdbx_strand_id
1 'polypeptide(L)'
;ATCMLPFELLLSNPLQFFRVEVALEDINDHSPVFPEERVTFDITERSDPGSHFPLEGARDLDIGSNTVQAYSISPENQYFSISYGTRSTGKKYLELVLEKPLDREEHAEMSFSLIAVDGGSPPRTGTTEVEIVILDVNDNPPIFTQEEYIGEVLENMPEGSVVLTVLATDQDSGVYGEISYQFSQAVGQTESAFLIDAISGEIRITKPLDYEAAQSHELSVRARDGGGLSAICKVLVAVVDVNDNAPEVVVSSFSSPLPEDTAPGTVVALFTVRDRDSGANGKISCGLEDQLFFSLRPAYKNYYELVTVSALDREETARYILRVTAADAGSPPLTSTQTFTVDISDVNDNAPVFNQTSYTMYVRENNVPTVFVGAVSA
;
A
#
# COMPACT_ATOMS: atom_id res chain seq x y z
N ALA A 1 -48.50 36.72 45.91
CA ALA A 1 -48.93 36.41 47.28
C ALA A 1 -48.86 37.70 48.08
N THR A 2 -49.96 38.05 48.78
CA THR A 2 -50.04 39.26 49.60
C THR A 2 -49.65 38.87 51.03
N CYS A 3 -48.71 39.57 51.63
CA CYS A 3 -48.38 39.43 53.05
C CYS A 3 -49.27 40.39 53.87
N MET A 4 -50.07 39.81 54.78
CA MET A 4 -50.98 40.61 55.63
C MET A 4 -50.32 40.81 56.98
N LEU A 5 -50.12 42.09 57.37
CA LEU A 5 -49.60 42.47 58.67
C LEU A 5 -50.72 43.04 59.49
N PRO A 6 -51.24 42.33 60.50
CA PRO A 6 -52.27 42.85 61.39
C PRO A 6 -51.67 43.79 62.45
N PHE A 7 -52.28 44.96 62.62
CA PHE A 7 -51.93 45.91 63.66
C PHE A 7 -53.16 46.12 64.52
N GLU A 8 -53.02 46.23 65.85
CA GLU A 8 -54.04 46.63 66.80
C GLU A 8 -53.73 48.02 67.25
N LEU A 9 -54.66 48.92 67.00
CA LEU A 9 -54.65 50.33 67.51
C LEU A 9 -55.54 50.44 68.68
N LEU A 10 -54.99 50.96 69.80
CA LEU A 10 -55.72 51.23 71.02
C LEU A 10 -55.88 52.75 71.16
N LEU A 11 -57.10 53.29 71.14
CA LEU A 11 -57.43 54.65 71.53
C LEU A 11 -57.78 54.61 72.99
N SER A 12 -57.18 55.50 73.79
CA SER A 12 -57.31 55.51 75.26
C SER A 12 -58.39 56.42 75.78
N ASN A 13 -59.02 57.31 74.94
CA ASN A 13 -60.09 58.14 75.44
C ASN A 13 -61.11 58.52 74.30
N PRO A 14 -62.25 57.86 74.16
CA PRO A 14 -62.70 56.66 74.86
C PRO A 14 -61.91 55.45 74.42
N LEU A 15 -61.83 54.41 75.27
CA LEU A 15 -61.15 53.18 75.00
C LEU A 15 -61.81 52.45 73.81
N GLN A 16 -61.08 52.37 72.63
CA GLN A 16 -61.53 51.71 71.40
C GLN A 16 -60.40 50.93 70.79
N PHE A 17 -60.73 49.73 70.32
CA PHE A 17 -59.81 48.86 69.62
C PHE A 17 -60.12 48.87 68.12
N PHE A 18 -59.10 49.11 67.31
CA PHE A 18 -59.19 49.03 65.87
C PHE A 18 -58.13 47.99 65.36
N ARG A 19 -58.58 47.09 64.54
CA ARG A 19 -57.70 46.16 63.82
C ARG A 19 -57.47 46.75 62.43
N VAL A 20 -56.22 47.00 62.10
CA VAL A 20 -55.78 47.48 60.78
C VAL A 20 -54.96 46.34 60.15
N GLU A 21 -55.37 45.92 58.97
CA GLU A 21 -54.64 44.94 58.20
C GLU A 21 -53.92 45.66 57.06
N VAL A 22 -52.60 45.61 57.03
CA VAL A 22 -51.76 46.14 55.96
C VAL A 22 -51.41 45.00 55.02
N ALA A 23 -51.91 45.12 53.79
CA ALA A 23 -51.48 44.18 52.74
C ALA A 23 -50.18 44.68 52.10
N LEU A 24 -49.14 43.90 52.17
CA LEU A 24 -47.91 44.15 51.45
C LEU A 24 -48.01 43.45 50.12
N GLU A 25 -47.95 44.19 49.03
CA GLU A 25 -47.86 43.62 47.67
C GLU A 25 -46.44 43.63 47.24
N ASP A 26 -46.02 42.49 46.63
CA ASP A 26 -44.70 42.32 46.08
C ASP A 26 -44.57 43.15 44.80
N ILE A 27 -43.37 43.70 44.57
CA ILE A 27 -42.99 44.39 43.34
C ILE A 27 -41.87 43.62 42.68
N ASN A 28 -41.83 43.64 41.34
CA ASN A 28 -40.80 42.92 40.56
C ASN A 28 -39.50 43.75 40.60
N ASP A 29 -38.76 43.68 41.71
CA ASP A 29 -37.49 44.41 41.86
C ASP A 29 -36.25 43.53 41.79
N HIS A 30 -36.41 42.21 41.75
CA HIS A 30 -35.34 41.23 41.50
C HIS A 30 -35.44 40.62 40.12
N SER A 31 -34.31 40.15 39.60
CA SER A 31 -34.25 39.38 38.35
C SER A 31 -33.89 37.95 38.67
N PRO A 32 -34.33 36.98 37.87
CA PRO A 32 -33.86 35.60 37.96
C PRO A 32 -32.33 35.52 37.86
N VAL A 33 -31.68 34.77 38.77
CA VAL A 33 -30.22 34.58 38.78
C VAL A 33 -29.92 33.10 38.80
N PHE A 34 -29.14 32.62 37.83
CA PHE A 34 -28.65 31.28 37.82
C PHE A 34 -27.45 31.15 38.79
N PRO A 35 -27.26 29.96 39.42
CA PRO A 35 -26.13 29.72 40.33
C PRO A 35 -24.78 29.83 39.66
N GLU A 36 -24.69 29.45 38.38
CA GLU A 36 -23.49 29.44 37.57
C GLU A 36 -23.72 30.26 36.29
N GLU A 37 -22.68 30.96 35.83
CA GLU A 37 -22.69 31.71 34.57
C GLU A 37 -22.57 30.78 33.34
N ARG A 38 -22.02 29.59 33.56
CA ARG A 38 -21.81 28.56 32.54
C ARG A 38 -21.98 27.15 33.12
N VAL A 39 -22.68 26.31 32.39
CA VAL A 39 -22.86 24.88 32.71
C VAL A 39 -22.40 24.05 31.54
N THR A 40 -21.52 23.07 31.79
CA THR A 40 -21.01 22.15 30.74
C THR A 40 -21.56 20.76 30.96
N PHE A 41 -22.01 20.13 29.88
CA PHE A 41 -22.43 18.74 29.85
C PHE A 41 -21.55 17.94 28.90
N ASP A 42 -21.01 16.82 29.38
CA ASP A 42 -20.36 15.79 28.58
C ASP A 42 -21.40 14.73 28.21
N ILE A 43 -21.85 14.71 26.95
CA ILE A 43 -22.94 13.84 26.48
C ILE A 43 -22.35 12.94 25.38
N THR A 44 -22.41 11.61 25.55
CA THR A 44 -21.99 10.69 24.49
C THR A 44 -22.96 10.78 23.31
N GLU A 45 -22.43 10.79 22.08
CA GLU A 45 -23.26 10.80 20.87
C GLU A 45 -24.22 9.61 20.79
N ARG A 46 -23.91 8.50 21.45
CA ARG A 46 -24.75 7.31 21.53
C ARG A 46 -25.97 7.48 22.46
N SER A 47 -26.17 8.69 23.06
CA SER A 47 -27.31 8.96 23.90
C SER A 47 -28.59 8.94 23.10
N ASP A 48 -29.61 8.22 23.63
CA ASP A 48 -30.92 8.12 22.96
C ASP A 48 -31.70 9.45 23.02
N PRO A 49 -32.40 9.83 21.95
CA PRO A 49 -33.40 10.89 22.03
C PRO A 49 -34.42 10.61 23.14
N GLY A 50 -34.82 11.64 23.84
CA GLY A 50 -35.64 11.54 25.05
C GLY A 50 -34.84 11.41 26.36
N SER A 51 -33.49 11.41 26.30
CA SER A 51 -32.66 11.50 27.50
C SER A 51 -32.78 12.85 28.18
N HIS A 52 -32.85 12.85 29.52
CA HIS A 52 -33.02 14.01 30.35
C HIS A 52 -31.77 14.31 31.17
N PHE A 53 -31.31 15.55 31.11
CA PHE A 53 -30.11 16.04 31.82
C PHE A 53 -30.56 17.14 32.81
N PRO A 54 -30.41 16.94 34.14
CA PRO A 54 -30.89 17.87 35.13
C PRO A 54 -30.05 19.16 35.12
N LEU A 55 -30.77 20.30 35.27
CA LEU A 55 -30.21 21.63 35.37
C LEU A 55 -30.63 22.26 36.69
N GLU A 56 -29.81 23.14 37.28
CA GLU A 56 -30.22 23.99 38.37
C GLU A 56 -31.00 25.20 37.83
N GLY A 57 -32.19 25.39 38.36
CA GLY A 57 -33.04 26.52 37.98
C GLY A 57 -32.56 27.85 38.53
N ALA A 58 -32.89 28.92 37.83
CA ALA A 58 -32.66 30.28 38.33
C ALA A 58 -33.44 30.54 39.63
N ARG A 59 -32.87 31.31 40.51
CA ARG A 59 -33.46 31.77 41.75
C ARG A 59 -33.94 33.21 41.58
N ASP A 60 -35.12 33.47 42.08
CA ASP A 60 -35.72 34.81 42.17
C ASP A 60 -36.10 35.05 43.60
N LEU A 61 -35.83 36.25 44.09
CA LEU A 61 -36.15 36.63 45.46
C LEU A 61 -37.55 37.19 45.61
N ASP A 62 -38.19 37.52 44.48
CA ASP A 62 -39.60 38.01 44.48
C ASP A 62 -40.57 36.86 44.76
N ILE A 63 -41.83 37.17 45.02
CA ILE A 63 -42.83 36.15 45.38
C ILE A 63 -44.01 36.13 44.41
N GLY A 64 -44.74 35.02 44.41
CA GLY A 64 -45.95 34.86 43.62
C GLY A 64 -45.69 34.84 42.10
N SER A 65 -46.34 35.74 41.37
CA SER A 65 -46.25 35.87 39.93
C SER A 65 -44.88 36.45 39.47
N ASN A 66 -44.19 37.20 40.34
CA ASN A 66 -42.94 37.87 40.02
C ASN A 66 -41.74 36.90 40.05
N THR A 67 -41.90 35.66 40.52
CA THR A 67 -40.87 34.64 40.46
C THR A 67 -40.74 34.07 39.06
N VAL A 68 -39.69 33.28 38.81
CA VAL A 68 -39.45 32.59 37.54
C VAL A 68 -40.67 31.79 37.09
N GLN A 69 -41.19 32.08 35.89
CA GLN A 69 -42.35 31.45 35.27
C GLN A 69 -42.01 30.59 34.05
N ALA A 70 -40.96 30.96 33.30
CA ALA A 70 -40.60 30.26 32.05
C ALA A 70 -39.10 30.16 31.84
N TYR A 71 -38.71 29.13 31.09
CA TYR A 71 -37.35 28.94 30.57
C TYR A 71 -37.40 28.80 29.05
N SER A 72 -36.39 29.32 28.37
CA SER A 72 -36.22 29.19 26.93
C SER A 72 -34.74 29.07 26.54
N ILE A 73 -34.49 28.55 25.36
CA ILE A 73 -33.13 28.41 24.76
C ILE A 73 -32.99 29.47 23.66
N SER A 74 -31.83 30.12 23.61
CA SER A 74 -31.49 31.08 22.56
C SER A 74 -30.01 30.88 22.10
N PRO A 75 -29.72 30.74 20.81
CA PRO A 75 -30.66 30.57 19.71
C PRO A 75 -31.46 29.26 19.82
N GLU A 76 -32.57 29.17 19.12
CA GLU A 76 -33.38 27.95 19.05
C GLU A 76 -32.54 26.78 18.59
N ASN A 77 -32.57 25.67 19.31
CA ASN A 77 -31.78 24.50 19.08
C ASN A 77 -32.66 23.33 18.61
N GLN A 78 -32.23 22.63 17.59
CA GLN A 78 -32.96 21.46 17.06
C GLN A 78 -32.70 20.17 17.82
N TYR A 79 -31.55 20.09 18.52
CA TYR A 79 -31.12 18.91 19.24
C TYR A 79 -31.61 18.87 20.68
N PHE A 80 -31.83 20.03 21.31
CA PHE A 80 -32.20 20.11 22.70
C PHE A 80 -33.44 20.99 22.92
N SER A 81 -34.26 20.54 23.85
CA SER A 81 -35.39 21.31 24.38
C SER A 81 -35.33 21.43 25.90
N ILE A 82 -36.14 22.25 26.48
CA ILE A 82 -36.23 22.42 27.95
C ILE A 82 -37.55 21.87 28.46
N SER A 83 -37.45 20.97 29.45
CA SER A 83 -38.56 20.48 30.27
C SER A 83 -38.46 21.03 31.68
N TYR A 84 -39.50 21.70 32.12
CA TYR A 84 -39.56 22.25 33.48
C TYR A 84 -40.96 22.18 34.06
N GLY A 85 -41.05 22.20 35.37
CA GLY A 85 -42.33 22.10 36.06
C GLY A 85 -42.20 21.80 37.54
N THR A 86 -43.30 21.31 38.13
CA THR A 86 -43.33 20.86 39.53
C THR A 86 -43.74 19.41 39.59
N ARG A 87 -42.89 18.56 40.17
CA ARG A 87 -43.20 17.15 40.40
C ARG A 87 -44.30 16.98 41.42
N SER A 88 -44.97 15.82 41.47
CA SER A 88 -45.98 15.46 42.46
C SER A 88 -45.53 15.60 43.91
N THR A 89 -44.23 15.59 44.15
CA THR A 89 -43.60 15.83 45.46
C THR A 89 -43.46 17.31 45.83
N GLY A 90 -43.94 18.23 44.99
CA GLY A 90 -43.83 19.68 45.19
C GLY A 90 -42.44 20.27 44.85
N LYS A 91 -41.47 19.46 44.38
CA LYS A 91 -40.16 19.95 43.96
C LYS A 91 -40.22 20.43 42.51
N LYS A 92 -39.73 21.65 42.27
CA LYS A 92 -39.50 22.17 40.92
C LYS A 92 -38.39 21.39 40.26
N TYR A 93 -38.50 21.15 38.96
CA TYR A 93 -37.44 20.54 38.14
C TYR A 93 -37.21 21.38 36.89
N LEU A 94 -35.98 21.33 36.40
CA LEU A 94 -35.54 21.91 35.12
C LEU A 94 -34.57 20.87 34.51
N GLU A 95 -34.85 20.46 33.30
CA GLU A 95 -34.11 19.41 32.61
C GLU A 95 -33.91 19.79 31.14
N LEU A 96 -32.71 19.57 30.62
CA LEU A 96 -32.43 19.60 29.21
C LEU A 96 -32.83 18.24 28.62
N VAL A 97 -33.55 18.22 27.53
CA VAL A 97 -34.02 17.00 26.87
C VAL A 97 -33.42 16.91 25.50
N LEU A 98 -32.80 15.74 25.20
CA LEU A 98 -32.27 15.45 23.88
C LEU A 98 -33.42 15.07 22.94
N GLU A 99 -33.60 15.80 21.83
CA GLU A 99 -34.67 15.58 20.86
C GLU A 99 -34.24 14.79 19.63
N LYS A 100 -32.96 14.86 19.23
CA LYS A 100 -32.41 14.22 18.05
C LYS A 100 -31.13 13.48 18.39
N PRO A 101 -30.78 12.40 17.63
CA PRO A 101 -29.50 11.78 17.79
C PRO A 101 -28.37 12.79 17.61
N LEU A 102 -27.32 12.62 18.36
CA LEU A 102 -26.07 13.37 18.25
C LEU A 102 -25.12 12.64 17.31
N ASP A 103 -24.24 13.39 16.66
CA ASP A 103 -23.19 12.94 15.79
C ASP A 103 -22.00 13.87 16.02
N ARG A 104 -20.94 13.35 16.63
CA ARG A 104 -19.76 14.16 16.97
C ARG A 104 -19.02 14.61 15.72
N GLU A 105 -19.05 13.81 14.65
CA GLU A 105 -18.40 14.11 13.37
C GLU A 105 -19.08 15.28 12.68
N GLU A 106 -20.38 15.48 12.94
CA GLU A 106 -21.13 16.65 12.47
C GLU A 106 -20.96 17.85 13.41
N HIS A 107 -21.06 17.61 14.72
CA HIS A 107 -20.99 18.66 15.75
C HIS A 107 -20.28 18.12 17.01
N ALA A 108 -19.02 18.46 17.19
CA ALA A 108 -18.27 18.05 18.39
C ALA A 108 -18.68 18.82 19.66
N GLU A 109 -19.11 20.05 19.47
CA GLU A 109 -19.52 20.96 20.57
C GLU A 109 -20.72 21.77 20.14
N MET A 110 -21.60 22.08 21.09
CA MET A 110 -22.75 22.98 20.92
C MET A 110 -22.83 23.91 22.10
N SER A 111 -23.23 25.15 21.87
CA SER A 111 -23.51 26.13 22.94
C SER A 111 -24.76 26.92 22.66
N PHE A 112 -25.47 27.28 23.72
CA PHE A 112 -26.65 28.12 23.69
C PHE A 112 -26.86 28.77 25.07
N SER A 113 -27.60 29.87 25.08
CA SER A 113 -28.01 30.54 26.32
C SER A 113 -29.34 29.98 26.82
N LEU A 114 -29.39 29.58 28.07
CA LEU A 114 -30.62 29.28 28.78
C LEU A 114 -31.10 30.55 29.46
N ILE A 115 -32.34 30.95 29.17
CA ILE A 115 -32.97 32.19 29.64
C ILE A 115 -34.10 31.85 30.60
N ALA A 116 -34.06 32.40 31.79
CA ALA A 116 -35.15 32.38 32.76
C ALA A 116 -35.90 33.69 32.67
N VAL A 117 -37.22 33.64 32.70
CA VAL A 117 -38.11 34.82 32.64
C VAL A 117 -39.05 34.77 33.84
N ASP A 118 -39.17 35.88 34.57
CA ASP A 118 -40.20 36.05 35.62
C ASP A 118 -41.57 36.43 35.02
N GLY A 119 -42.59 36.49 35.84
CA GLY A 119 -43.94 36.87 35.44
C GLY A 119 -44.31 38.29 35.85
N GLY A 120 -43.32 39.12 36.12
CA GLY A 120 -43.54 40.51 36.54
C GLY A 120 -43.92 41.46 35.40
N SER A 121 -44.24 42.69 35.71
CA SER A 121 -44.56 43.73 34.75
C SER A 121 -43.78 45.02 35.07
N PRO A 122 -42.71 45.33 34.27
CA PRO A 122 -42.18 44.57 33.11
C PRO A 122 -41.53 43.29 33.56
N PRO A 123 -41.44 42.26 32.65
CA PRO A 123 -40.75 41.03 32.94
C PRO A 123 -39.22 41.25 32.96
N ARG A 124 -38.53 40.54 33.85
CA ARG A 124 -37.05 40.50 33.94
C ARG A 124 -36.53 39.14 33.59
N THR A 125 -35.27 39.09 33.18
CA THR A 125 -34.63 37.87 32.71
C THR A 125 -33.26 37.63 33.37
N GLY A 126 -32.91 36.37 33.52
CA GLY A 126 -31.56 35.93 33.83
C GLY A 126 -31.09 34.93 32.76
N THR A 127 -29.82 34.88 32.53
CA THR A 127 -29.21 33.97 31.51
C THR A 127 -28.04 33.20 32.08
N THR A 128 -27.86 31.97 31.59
CA THR A 128 -26.66 31.17 31.78
C THR A 128 -26.26 30.54 30.46
N GLU A 129 -25.00 30.34 30.21
CA GLU A 129 -24.50 29.65 29.03
C GLU A 129 -24.45 28.13 29.28
N VAL A 130 -24.98 27.36 28.34
CA VAL A 130 -24.94 25.91 28.37
C VAL A 130 -24.02 25.44 27.24
N GLU A 131 -22.94 24.75 27.60
CA GLU A 131 -22.03 24.10 26.69
C GLU A 131 -22.29 22.60 26.71
N ILE A 132 -22.37 21.99 25.52
CA ILE A 132 -22.48 20.56 25.32
C ILE A 132 -21.22 20.09 24.61
N VAL A 133 -20.44 19.24 25.25
CA VAL A 133 -19.32 18.50 24.63
C VAL A 133 -19.83 17.13 24.27
N ILE A 134 -19.77 16.79 22.99
CA ILE A 134 -20.21 15.49 22.50
C ILE A 134 -19.03 14.52 22.58
N LEU A 135 -19.17 13.50 23.43
CA LEU A 135 -18.16 12.48 23.62
C LEU A 135 -18.25 11.44 22.52
N ASP A 136 -17.10 11.17 21.95
CA ASP A 136 -16.88 10.24 20.84
C ASP A 136 -17.16 8.77 21.20
N VAL A 137 -17.64 8.03 20.22
CA VAL A 137 -17.80 6.58 20.27
C VAL A 137 -17.28 6.00 18.96
N ASN A 138 -16.48 4.96 19.05
CA ASN A 138 -15.90 4.30 17.87
C ASN A 138 -16.99 3.69 16.96
N ASP A 139 -17.54 4.48 16.07
CA ASP A 139 -18.59 4.05 15.14
C ASP A 139 -18.20 4.25 13.64
N ASN A 140 -17.06 4.89 13.37
CA ASN A 140 -16.50 5.06 12.05
C ASN A 140 -15.30 4.10 11.85
N PRO A 141 -15.33 3.19 10.86
CA PRO A 141 -14.16 2.39 10.53
C PRO A 141 -13.17 3.21 9.69
N PRO A 142 -11.88 2.88 9.72
CA PRO A 142 -10.90 3.47 8.82
C PRO A 142 -11.29 3.32 7.35
N ILE A 143 -11.05 4.34 6.53
CA ILE A 143 -11.33 4.34 5.09
C ILE A 143 -10.02 4.56 4.33
N PHE A 144 -9.63 3.61 3.48
CA PHE A 144 -8.49 3.77 2.60
C PHE A 144 -8.75 4.82 1.52
N THR A 145 -7.74 5.60 1.18
CA THR A 145 -7.83 6.63 0.12
C THR A 145 -7.99 6.03 -1.28
N GLN A 146 -7.66 4.73 -1.45
CA GLN A 146 -7.80 3.97 -2.69
C GLN A 146 -8.29 2.54 -2.37
N GLU A 147 -9.10 1.97 -3.25
CA GLU A 147 -9.55 0.57 -3.13
C GLU A 147 -8.42 -0.40 -3.47
N GLU A 148 -7.53 -0.01 -4.39
CA GLU A 148 -6.38 -0.78 -4.84
C GLU A 148 -5.17 0.13 -5.00
N TYR A 149 -4.04 -0.27 -4.45
CA TYR A 149 -2.75 0.39 -4.61
C TYR A 149 -1.87 -0.43 -5.55
N ILE A 150 -1.27 0.22 -6.54
CA ILE A 150 -0.36 -0.42 -7.49
C ILE A 150 1.02 0.19 -7.30
N GLY A 151 2.02 -0.67 -7.03
CA GLY A 151 3.43 -0.31 -6.92
C GLY A 151 4.25 -1.06 -7.95
N GLU A 152 5.32 -0.44 -8.42
CA GLU A 152 6.33 -1.06 -9.27
C GLU A 152 7.66 -1.07 -8.54
N VAL A 153 8.37 -2.17 -8.64
CA VAL A 153 9.69 -2.32 -8.03
C VAL A 153 10.60 -3.08 -8.98
N LEU A 154 11.81 -2.57 -9.22
CA LEU A 154 12.83 -3.31 -9.95
C LEU A 154 13.18 -4.57 -9.15
N GLU A 155 13.38 -5.69 -9.82
CA GLU A 155 13.99 -6.84 -9.17
C GLU A 155 15.40 -6.49 -8.68
N ASN A 156 15.97 -7.31 -7.83
CA ASN A 156 17.30 -7.10 -7.24
C ASN A 156 17.45 -5.79 -6.42
N MET A 157 16.35 -5.07 -6.13
CA MET A 157 16.40 -3.93 -5.22
C MET A 157 16.85 -4.38 -3.83
N PRO A 158 17.69 -3.58 -3.15
CA PRO A 158 18.20 -3.94 -1.83
C PRO A 158 17.08 -4.05 -0.79
N GLU A 159 17.29 -4.92 0.19
CA GLU A 159 16.43 -5.03 1.38
C GLU A 159 16.19 -3.67 2.03
N GLY A 160 14.96 -3.43 2.47
CA GLY A 160 14.52 -2.16 3.07
C GLY A 160 14.05 -1.12 2.06
N SER A 161 14.15 -1.36 0.76
CA SER A 161 13.61 -0.45 -0.27
C SER A 161 12.10 -0.29 -0.12
N VAL A 162 11.62 0.97 -0.22
CA VAL A 162 10.19 1.30 -0.18
C VAL A 162 9.56 0.98 -1.52
N VAL A 163 8.45 0.25 -1.49
CA VAL A 163 7.64 -0.06 -2.68
C VAL A 163 6.56 1.00 -2.90
N LEU A 164 5.74 1.21 -1.88
CA LEU A 164 4.69 2.22 -1.85
C LEU A 164 4.23 2.45 -0.40
N THR A 165 3.36 3.44 -0.22
CA THR A 165 2.72 3.74 1.07
C THR A 165 1.21 3.67 0.90
N VAL A 166 0.52 2.95 1.78
CA VAL A 166 -0.94 2.95 1.87
C VAL A 166 -1.38 3.99 2.89
N LEU A 167 -2.55 4.61 2.66
CA LEU A 167 -3.09 5.63 3.54
C LEU A 167 -4.57 5.38 3.77
N ALA A 168 -4.96 5.36 5.04
CA ALA A 168 -6.35 5.36 5.48
C ALA A 168 -6.61 6.57 6.38
N THR A 169 -7.85 7.00 6.46
CA THR A 169 -8.33 8.07 7.34
C THR A 169 -9.48 7.55 8.18
N ASP A 170 -9.62 8.11 9.36
CA ASP A 170 -10.69 7.84 10.29
C ASP A 170 -11.31 9.15 10.74
N GLN A 171 -12.60 9.16 10.97
CA GLN A 171 -13.34 10.36 11.40
C GLN A 171 -13.46 10.47 12.92
N ASP A 172 -13.26 9.35 13.63
CA ASP A 172 -13.31 9.32 15.07
C ASP A 172 -12.13 10.09 15.70
N SER A 173 -12.24 10.48 16.94
CA SER A 173 -11.24 11.29 17.63
C SER A 173 -10.38 10.49 18.59
N GLY A 174 -9.22 11.06 18.93
CA GLY A 174 -8.31 10.48 19.92
C GLY A 174 -7.86 9.07 19.51
N VAL A 175 -7.98 8.11 20.45
CA VAL A 175 -7.55 6.73 20.23
C VAL A 175 -8.34 6.02 19.14
N TYR A 176 -9.62 6.37 18.94
CA TYR A 176 -10.48 5.77 17.93
C TYR A 176 -10.06 6.14 16.51
N GLY A 177 -9.51 7.35 16.32
CA GLY A 177 -8.95 7.79 15.03
C GLY A 177 -7.49 7.40 14.80
N GLU A 178 -6.82 6.73 15.76
CA GLU A 178 -5.45 6.26 15.58
C GLU A 178 -5.42 4.97 14.76
N ILE A 179 -4.87 5.04 13.55
CA ILE A 179 -4.84 3.91 12.62
C ILE A 179 -3.53 3.14 12.72
N SER A 180 -3.63 1.82 12.74
CA SER A 180 -2.50 0.90 12.60
C SER A 180 -2.66 0.01 11.37
N TYR A 181 -1.54 -0.25 10.67
CA TYR A 181 -1.50 -1.04 9.44
C TYR A 181 -0.85 -2.39 9.67
N GLN A 182 -1.40 -3.43 9.07
CA GLN A 182 -0.82 -4.77 9.06
C GLN A 182 -1.23 -5.54 7.79
N PHE A 183 -0.43 -6.52 7.38
CA PHE A 183 -0.89 -7.44 6.35
C PHE A 183 -2.01 -8.32 6.88
N SER A 184 -3.06 -8.46 6.08
CA SER A 184 -4.11 -9.45 6.33
C SER A 184 -3.57 -10.81 5.87
N GLN A 185 -3.06 -11.61 6.81
CA GLN A 185 -2.47 -12.92 6.49
C GLN A 185 -3.51 -13.83 5.84
N ALA A 186 -3.24 -14.23 4.59
CA ALA A 186 -3.80 -15.47 4.09
C ALA A 186 -3.11 -16.63 4.84
N VAL A 187 -3.90 -17.50 5.45
CA VAL A 187 -3.42 -18.70 6.14
C VAL A 187 -2.52 -19.50 5.18
N GLY A 188 -1.20 -19.55 5.45
CA GLY A 188 -0.24 -20.37 4.70
C GLY A 188 0.98 -19.68 4.10
N GLN A 189 1.13 -18.36 4.16
CA GLN A 189 2.35 -17.66 3.71
C GLN A 189 3.33 -17.48 4.87
N THR A 190 4.30 -18.39 4.96
CA THR A 190 5.28 -18.42 6.07
C THR A 190 6.45 -17.44 5.89
N GLU A 191 6.65 -16.85 4.71
CA GLU A 191 7.70 -15.85 4.46
C GLU A 191 7.23 -14.80 3.44
N SER A 192 6.67 -13.72 3.91
CA SER A 192 6.39 -12.57 3.06
C SER A 192 7.71 -11.89 2.66
N ALA A 193 7.87 -11.60 1.36
CA ALA A 193 8.98 -10.77 0.89
C ALA A 193 8.79 -9.28 1.23
N PHE A 194 7.72 -8.94 1.96
CA PHE A 194 7.33 -7.57 2.27
C PHE A 194 7.08 -7.39 3.76
N LEU A 195 7.38 -6.20 4.24
CA LEU A 195 7.07 -5.70 5.57
C LEU A 195 6.26 -4.40 5.42
N ILE A 196 5.28 -4.22 6.28
CA ILE A 196 4.55 -2.95 6.39
C ILE A 196 4.88 -2.29 7.74
N ASP A 197 5.16 -1.00 7.70
CA ASP A 197 5.27 -0.20 8.92
C ASP A 197 3.89 0.08 9.48
N ALA A 198 3.70 -0.27 10.76
CA ALA A 198 2.39 -0.22 11.40
C ALA A 198 1.83 1.20 11.58
N ILE A 199 2.65 2.22 11.54
CA ILE A 199 2.25 3.61 11.78
C ILE A 199 2.16 4.38 10.46
N SER A 200 3.21 4.29 9.63
CA SER A 200 3.30 5.06 8.40
C SER A 200 2.56 4.43 7.21
N GLY A 201 2.27 3.12 7.24
CA GLY A 201 1.71 2.39 6.12
C GLY A 201 2.71 2.15 4.97
N GLU A 202 4.01 2.42 5.17
CA GLU A 202 5.04 2.14 4.18
C GLU A 202 5.25 0.63 4.02
N ILE A 203 5.20 0.16 2.79
CA ILE A 203 5.51 -1.23 2.42
C ILE A 203 6.93 -1.28 1.88
N ARG A 204 7.75 -2.15 2.48
CA ARG A 204 9.17 -2.35 2.16
C ARG A 204 9.43 -3.80 1.81
N ILE A 205 10.42 -4.04 0.93
CA ILE A 205 10.91 -5.39 0.65
C ILE A 205 11.84 -5.87 1.76
N THR A 206 11.74 -7.17 2.10
CA THR A 206 12.58 -7.82 3.13
C THR A 206 13.69 -8.67 2.53
N LYS A 207 13.61 -8.94 1.23
CA LYS A 207 14.61 -9.68 0.43
C LYS A 207 14.50 -9.25 -1.03
N PRO A 208 15.57 -9.30 -1.81
CA PRO A 208 15.49 -9.03 -3.24
C PRO A 208 14.42 -9.88 -3.92
N LEU A 209 13.68 -9.28 -4.82
CA LEU A 209 12.70 -9.95 -5.65
C LEU A 209 13.38 -10.46 -6.91
N ASP A 210 12.77 -11.46 -7.54
CA ASP A 210 13.28 -12.17 -8.73
C ASP A 210 12.08 -12.26 -9.70
N TYR A 211 12.20 -11.56 -10.83
CA TYR A 211 11.15 -11.47 -11.84
C TYR A 211 10.85 -12.84 -12.48
N GLU A 212 11.89 -13.67 -12.67
CA GLU A 212 11.77 -15.01 -13.24
C GLU A 212 11.02 -15.95 -12.30
N ALA A 213 11.09 -15.71 -10.99
CA ALA A 213 10.34 -16.46 -10.00
C ALA A 213 8.90 -15.96 -9.87
N ALA A 214 8.69 -14.63 -9.86
CA ALA A 214 7.35 -14.05 -9.73
C ALA A 214 7.28 -12.61 -10.28
N GLN A 215 6.47 -12.39 -11.31
CA GLN A 215 6.31 -11.10 -11.98
C GLN A 215 5.43 -10.12 -11.20
N SER A 216 4.64 -10.59 -10.27
CA SER A 216 3.77 -9.74 -9.43
C SER A 216 3.45 -10.41 -8.10
N HIS A 217 3.18 -9.59 -7.10
CA HIS A 217 2.75 -10.00 -5.78
C HIS A 217 1.45 -9.29 -5.42
N GLU A 218 0.45 -10.05 -4.98
CA GLU A 218 -0.81 -9.53 -4.47
C GLU A 218 -0.80 -9.60 -2.94
N LEU A 219 -0.99 -8.45 -2.30
CA LEU A 219 -1.00 -8.31 -0.85
C LEU A 219 -2.35 -7.73 -0.42
N SER A 220 -2.78 -8.08 0.79
CA SER A 220 -3.94 -7.47 1.43
C SER A 220 -3.49 -6.74 2.69
N VAL A 221 -3.80 -5.47 2.78
CA VAL A 221 -3.48 -4.63 3.94
C VAL A 221 -4.76 -4.33 4.70
N ARG A 222 -4.69 -4.48 6.02
CA ARG A 222 -5.73 -4.09 6.96
C ARG A 222 -5.29 -2.83 7.69
N ALA A 223 -6.13 -1.80 7.66
CA ALA A 223 -6.10 -0.66 8.56
C ALA A 223 -7.04 -0.95 9.74
N ARG A 224 -6.59 -0.71 10.96
CA ARG A 224 -7.37 -0.91 12.17
C ARG A 224 -7.23 0.32 13.06
N ASP A 225 -8.37 0.81 13.58
CA ASP A 225 -8.42 1.88 14.57
C ASP A 225 -8.10 1.37 16.00
N GLY A 226 -8.00 2.29 16.95
CA GLY A 226 -7.77 1.96 18.35
C GLY A 226 -9.00 1.37 19.06
N GLY A 227 -10.19 1.47 18.50
CA GLY A 227 -11.43 0.89 19.01
C GLY A 227 -11.69 -0.53 18.50
N GLY A 228 -11.03 -0.95 17.42
CA GLY A 228 -11.06 -2.30 16.89
C GLY A 228 -11.83 -2.48 15.57
N LEU A 229 -12.42 -1.42 15.01
CA LEU A 229 -12.97 -1.45 13.66
C LEU A 229 -11.83 -1.52 12.64
N SER A 230 -12.10 -2.00 11.45
CA SER A 230 -11.05 -2.14 10.44
C SER A 230 -11.59 -2.17 9.01
N ALA A 231 -10.75 -1.73 8.07
CA ALA A 231 -10.96 -1.87 6.64
C ALA A 231 -9.79 -2.65 6.00
N ILE A 232 -10.01 -3.15 4.79
CA ILE A 232 -9.01 -3.91 4.03
C ILE A 232 -8.95 -3.32 2.63
N CYS A 233 -7.71 -3.15 2.11
CA CYS A 233 -7.46 -2.82 0.71
C CYS A 233 -6.54 -3.85 0.06
N LYS A 234 -6.50 -3.84 -1.28
CA LYS A 234 -5.59 -4.64 -2.08
C LYS A 234 -4.36 -3.82 -2.46
N VAL A 235 -3.21 -4.49 -2.49
CA VAL A 235 -1.96 -3.93 -2.98
C VAL A 235 -1.39 -4.89 -4.02
N LEU A 236 -1.19 -4.41 -5.23
CA LEU A 236 -0.51 -5.13 -6.30
C LEU A 236 0.88 -4.56 -6.48
N VAL A 237 1.90 -5.40 -6.30
CA VAL A 237 3.30 -5.05 -6.55
C VAL A 237 3.74 -5.73 -7.83
N ALA A 238 4.00 -4.97 -8.88
CA ALA A 238 4.59 -5.43 -10.13
C ALA A 238 6.12 -5.43 -10.01
N VAL A 239 6.75 -6.55 -10.34
CA VAL A 239 8.21 -6.65 -10.42
C VAL A 239 8.63 -6.25 -11.82
N VAL A 240 9.61 -5.39 -11.95
CA VAL A 240 10.16 -4.94 -13.22
C VAL A 240 11.46 -5.67 -13.49
N ASP A 241 11.53 -6.32 -14.65
CA ASP A 241 12.65 -7.10 -15.15
C ASP A 241 13.92 -6.25 -15.34
N VAL A 242 15.05 -6.76 -14.90
CA VAL A 242 16.40 -6.17 -15.05
C VAL A 242 17.26 -7.17 -15.78
N ASN A 243 18.08 -6.73 -16.73
CA ASN A 243 18.98 -7.60 -17.50
C ASN A 243 20.07 -8.21 -16.62
N ASP A 244 19.77 -9.30 -15.94
CA ASP A 244 20.69 -9.98 -15.01
C ASP A 244 21.00 -11.44 -15.39
N ASN A 245 20.32 -11.99 -16.41
CA ASN A 245 20.57 -13.31 -16.97
C ASN A 245 21.25 -13.21 -18.34
N ALA A 246 22.42 -13.80 -18.48
CA ALA A 246 23.07 -13.91 -19.79
C ALA A 246 22.44 -15.03 -20.62
N PRO A 247 22.38 -14.91 -21.97
CA PRO A 247 21.89 -15.95 -22.85
C PRO A 247 22.63 -17.28 -22.64
N GLU A 248 21.93 -18.40 -22.56
CA GLU A 248 22.48 -19.74 -22.39
C GLU A 248 22.44 -20.51 -23.72
N VAL A 249 23.59 -21.01 -24.17
CA VAL A 249 23.72 -21.86 -25.39
C VAL A 249 23.59 -23.32 -24.98
N VAL A 250 22.52 -23.99 -25.44
CA VAL A 250 22.24 -25.40 -25.16
C VAL A 250 22.43 -26.22 -26.42
N VAL A 251 23.51 -27.03 -26.47
CA VAL A 251 23.85 -27.87 -27.61
C VAL A 251 22.96 -29.10 -27.67
N SER A 252 22.25 -29.30 -28.77
CA SER A 252 21.38 -30.43 -29.01
C SER A 252 22.11 -31.58 -29.75
N SER A 253 22.98 -31.24 -30.72
CA SER A 253 23.84 -32.21 -31.42
C SER A 253 25.12 -31.53 -31.87
N PHE A 254 26.20 -32.34 -31.93
CA PHE A 254 27.50 -31.88 -32.41
C PHE A 254 28.21 -33.06 -33.04
N SER A 255 28.74 -32.89 -34.27
CA SER A 255 29.46 -33.86 -35.04
C SER A 255 30.93 -33.47 -35.18
N SER A 256 31.83 -34.29 -34.63
CA SER A 256 33.28 -34.21 -34.78
C SER A 256 33.88 -35.60 -34.50
N PRO A 257 34.84 -36.08 -35.28
CA PRO A 257 35.46 -35.46 -36.44
C PRO A 257 34.57 -35.44 -37.68
N LEU A 258 34.82 -34.47 -38.57
CA LEU A 258 34.22 -34.40 -39.92
C LEU A 258 35.21 -34.89 -40.96
N PRO A 259 34.78 -35.73 -41.93
CA PRO A 259 35.62 -36.05 -43.11
C PRO A 259 35.89 -34.76 -43.91
N GLU A 260 37.08 -34.58 -44.45
CA GLU A 260 37.43 -33.39 -45.24
C GLU A 260 36.65 -33.29 -46.55
N ASP A 261 36.15 -34.42 -47.10
CA ASP A 261 35.23 -34.43 -48.25
C ASP A 261 33.79 -34.03 -47.91
N THR A 262 33.56 -33.56 -46.69
CA THR A 262 32.22 -33.09 -46.24
C THR A 262 31.72 -31.98 -47.18
N ALA A 263 30.54 -32.19 -47.75
CA ALA A 263 29.92 -31.20 -48.64
C ALA A 263 29.57 -29.89 -47.91
N PRO A 264 29.76 -28.72 -48.56
CA PRO A 264 29.24 -27.44 -48.07
C PRO A 264 27.72 -27.50 -47.80
N GLY A 265 27.29 -26.90 -46.71
CA GLY A 265 25.91 -26.93 -46.23
C GLY A 265 25.57 -28.04 -45.24
N THR A 266 26.57 -28.88 -44.88
CA THR A 266 26.39 -29.92 -43.88
C THR A 266 26.27 -29.33 -42.48
N VAL A 267 25.27 -29.80 -41.71
CA VAL A 267 25.05 -29.37 -40.32
C VAL A 267 26.07 -30.05 -39.41
N VAL A 268 26.89 -29.27 -38.74
CA VAL A 268 27.95 -29.70 -37.82
C VAL A 268 27.47 -29.69 -36.38
N ALA A 269 26.70 -28.63 -35.98
CA ALA A 269 26.09 -28.54 -34.70
C ALA A 269 24.67 -27.97 -34.81
N LEU A 270 23.83 -28.46 -33.95
CA LEU A 270 22.48 -27.89 -33.69
C LEU A 270 22.40 -27.50 -32.24
N PHE A 271 22.03 -26.25 -31.97
CA PHE A 271 21.91 -25.73 -30.63
C PHE A 271 20.74 -24.73 -30.54
N THR A 272 20.25 -24.54 -29.34
CA THR A 272 19.27 -23.49 -29.01
C THR A 272 19.91 -22.49 -28.06
N VAL A 273 19.46 -21.24 -28.15
CA VAL A 273 19.87 -20.19 -27.20
C VAL A 273 18.65 -19.77 -26.44
N ARG A 274 18.77 -19.68 -25.13
CA ARG A 274 17.70 -19.30 -24.21
C ARG A 274 18.17 -18.15 -23.34
N ASP A 275 17.25 -17.28 -23.05
CA ASP A 275 17.40 -16.24 -22.08
C ASP A 275 16.21 -16.30 -21.12
N ARG A 276 16.43 -15.99 -19.86
CA ARG A 276 15.38 -16.02 -18.84
C ARG A 276 14.70 -14.68 -18.70
N ASP A 277 15.40 -13.60 -19.06
CA ASP A 277 14.89 -12.26 -18.99
C ASP A 277 13.73 -12.04 -19.98
N SER A 278 12.99 -10.98 -19.79
CA SER A 278 11.81 -10.68 -20.60
C SER A 278 12.04 -9.55 -21.62
N GLY A 279 11.13 -9.42 -22.57
CA GLY A 279 11.10 -8.28 -23.50
C GLY A 279 12.39 -8.09 -24.27
N ALA A 280 13.01 -6.91 -24.13
CA ALA A 280 14.28 -6.58 -24.80
C ALA A 280 15.46 -7.33 -24.18
N ASN A 281 15.46 -7.52 -22.85
CA ASN A 281 16.51 -8.23 -22.11
C ASN A 281 16.62 -9.69 -22.58
N GLY A 282 15.51 -10.34 -22.88
CA GLY A 282 15.47 -11.70 -23.41
C GLY A 282 15.57 -11.82 -24.94
N LYS A 283 15.80 -10.71 -25.68
CA LYS A 283 15.93 -10.74 -27.14
C LYS A 283 17.35 -11.07 -27.57
N ILE A 284 17.56 -12.26 -28.11
CA ILE A 284 18.88 -12.86 -28.40
C ILE A 284 19.32 -12.56 -29.81
N SER A 285 20.63 -12.35 -29.96
CA SER A 285 21.38 -12.37 -31.22
C SER A 285 22.58 -13.33 -31.11
N CYS A 286 22.89 -14.06 -32.18
CA CYS A 286 24.03 -14.96 -32.24
C CYS A 286 24.98 -14.60 -33.37
N GLY A 287 26.26 -14.66 -33.10
CA GLY A 287 27.34 -14.45 -34.07
C GLY A 287 28.41 -15.56 -34.01
N LEU A 288 29.11 -15.80 -35.15
CA LEU A 288 30.28 -16.63 -35.25
C LEU A 288 31.49 -15.74 -35.58
N GLU A 289 32.60 -15.89 -34.84
CA GLU A 289 33.78 -15.02 -35.02
C GLU A 289 34.49 -15.25 -36.36
N ASP A 290 34.58 -16.50 -36.83
CA ASP A 290 35.21 -16.82 -38.08
C ASP A 290 34.21 -17.54 -39.01
N GLN A 291 33.94 -16.96 -40.18
CA GLN A 291 32.95 -17.43 -41.14
C GLN A 291 33.53 -17.93 -42.47
N LEU A 292 34.84 -18.17 -42.57
CA LEU A 292 35.47 -18.60 -43.82
C LEU A 292 35.04 -19.99 -44.23
N PHE A 293 35.00 -20.93 -43.31
CA PHE A 293 34.69 -22.35 -43.56
C PHE A 293 33.36 -22.78 -42.95
N PHE A 294 32.86 -22.02 -41.96
CA PHE A 294 31.64 -22.32 -41.21
C PHE A 294 30.77 -21.09 -41.11
N SER A 295 29.45 -21.28 -41.00
CA SER A 295 28.50 -20.22 -40.83
C SER A 295 27.38 -20.63 -39.88
N LEU A 296 26.75 -19.63 -39.23
CA LEU A 296 25.55 -19.83 -38.46
C LEU A 296 24.33 -19.57 -39.33
N ARG A 297 23.38 -20.50 -39.29
CA ARG A 297 22.09 -20.40 -39.97
C ARG A 297 20.97 -20.46 -38.92
N PRO A 298 20.11 -19.41 -38.78
CA PRO A 298 18.92 -19.48 -37.95
C PRO A 298 17.94 -20.49 -38.59
N ALA A 299 17.47 -21.46 -37.79
CA ALA A 299 16.51 -22.46 -38.24
C ALA A 299 15.08 -22.11 -37.89
N TYR A 300 14.75 -22.07 -36.60
CA TYR A 300 13.40 -21.74 -36.13
C TYR A 300 13.48 -21.16 -34.73
N LYS A 301 12.83 -19.97 -34.51
CA LYS A 301 12.94 -19.23 -33.24
C LYS A 301 14.43 -19.06 -32.86
N ASN A 302 14.80 -19.53 -31.68
CA ASN A 302 16.15 -19.43 -31.12
C ASN A 302 17.02 -20.69 -31.39
N TYR A 303 16.68 -21.48 -32.43
CA TYR A 303 17.48 -22.61 -32.87
C TYR A 303 18.43 -22.16 -33.97
N TYR A 304 19.69 -22.62 -33.89
CA TYR A 304 20.76 -22.29 -34.81
C TYR A 304 21.45 -23.55 -35.26
N GLU A 305 21.82 -23.54 -36.55
CA GLU A 305 22.65 -24.58 -37.18
C GLU A 305 24.02 -23.99 -37.47
N LEU A 306 25.07 -24.68 -37.02
CA LEU A 306 26.46 -24.45 -37.46
C LEU A 306 26.66 -25.31 -38.67
N VAL A 307 26.93 -24.71 -39.84
CA VAL A 307 27.03 -25.40 -41.12
C VAL A 307 28.37 -25.14 -41.80
N THR A 308 28.89 -26.11 -42.56
CA THR A 308 30.04 -25.94 -43.47
C THR A 308 29.65 -25.04 -44.63
N VAL A 309 30.54 -24.14 -45.10
CA VAL A 309 30.31 -23.25 -46.27
C VAL A 309 31.34 -23.39 -47.35
N SER A 310 32.51 -23.98 -47.05
CA SER A 310 33.60 -24.21 -47.98
C SER A 310 34.12 -25.65 -47.88
N ALA A 311 34.85 -26.09 -48.88
CA ALA A 311 35.57 -27.36 -48.82
C ALA A 311 36.62 -27.30 -47.68
N LEU A 312 36.75 -28.41 -46.99
CA LEU A 312 37.72 -28.59 -45.92
C LEU A 312 38.94 -29.36 -46.49
N ASP A 313 40.12 -29.10 -45.93
CA ASP A 313 41.37 -29.77 -46.29
C ASP A 313 42.15 -30.02 -44.99
N ARG A 314 42.27 -31.28 -44.60
CA ARG A 314 42.96 -31.69 -43.39
C ARG A 314 44.43 -31.37 -43.40
N GLU A 315 45.06 -31.45 -44.62
CA GLU A 315 46.48 -31.17 -44.81
C GLU A 315 46.77 -29.67 -44.59
N GLU A 316 45.79 -28.81 -44.87
CA GLU A 316 45.84 -27.35 -44.56
C GLU A 316 45.47 -27.08 -43.12
N THR A 317 44.33 -27.60 -42.67
CA THR A 317 43.83 -27.33 -41.31
C THR A 317 43.13 -28.56 -40.70
N ALA A 318 43.80 -29.24 -39.79
CA ALA A 318 43.30 -30.44 -39.15
C ALA A 318 42.31 -30.22 -38.04
N ARG A 319 42.19 -28.96 -37.54
CA ARG A 319 41.31 -28.61 -36.41
C ARG A 319 40.85 -27.17 -36.50
N TYR A 320 39.55 -26.94 -36.36
CA TYR A 320 38.93 -25.64 -36.27
C TYR A 320 38.39 -25.41 -34.85
N ILE A 321 38.62 -24.20 -34.29
CA ILE A 321 38.09 -23.75 -33.03
C ILE A 321 37.11 -22.64 -33.35
N LEU A 322 35.81 -22.92 -33.25
CA LEU A 322 34.73 -22.06 -33.63
C LEU A 322 34.09 -21.49 -32.37
N ARG A 323 34.03 -20.15 -32.24
CA ARG A 323 33.43 -19.45 -31.11
C ARG A 323 32.12 -18.84 -31.55
N VAL A 324 31.04 -19.35 -30.97
CA VAL A 324 29.70 -18.81 -31.10
C VAL A 324 29.43 -17.90 -29.90
N THR A 325 29.17 -16.64 -30.16
CA THR A 325 28.80 -15.64 -29.12
C THR A 325 27.33 -15.37 -29.24
N ALA A 326 26.60 -15.55 -28.14
CA ALA A 326 25.21 -15.13 -27.97
C ALA A 326 25.17 -13.84 -27.11
N ALA A 327 24.37 -12.88 -27.52
CA ALA A 327 24.17 -11.62 -26.80
C ALA A 327 22.68 -11.31 -26.73
N ASP A 328 22.25 -10.79 -25.59
CA ASP A 328 20.91 -10.18 -25.44
C ASP A 328 20.85 -8.75 -26.00
N ALA A 329 19.69 -8.09 -25.93
CA ALA A 329 19.52 -6.71 -26.31
C ALA A 329 19.21 -5.80 -25.10
N GLY A 330 19.60 -6.24 -23.89
CA GLY A 330 19.47 -5.48 -22.67
C GLY A 330 20.46 -4.34 -22.54
N SER A 331 20.37 -3.59 -21.47
CA SER A 331 21.26 -2.46 -21.22
C SER A 331 21.81 -2.46 -19.79
N PRO A 332 23.10 -2.82 -19.60
CA PRO A 332 24.08 -3.23 -20.61
C PRO A 332 23.77 -4.62 -21.17
N PRO A 333 24.17 -4.94 -22.42
CA PRO A 333 23.97 -6.26 -22.97
C PRO A 333 24.87 -7.28 -22.27
N LEU A 334 24.32 -8.44 -21.95
CA LEU A 334 25.08 -9.60 -21.45
C LEU A 334 25.37 -10.57 -22.58
N THR A 335 26.47 -11.29 -22.45
CA THR A 335 26.95 -12.20 -23.50
C THR A 335 27.42 -13.51 -22.91
N SER A 336 27.24 -14.59 -23.68
CA SER A 336 27.87 -15.88 -23.43
C SER A 336 28.56 -16.40 -24.68
N THR A 337 29.55 -17.24 -24.50
CA THR A 337 30.35 -17.83 -25.62
C THR A 337 30.39 -19.34 -25.47
N GLN A 338 30.03 -20.02 -26.55
CA GLN A 338 30.17 -21.47 -26.67
C GLN A 338 31.25 -21.80 -27.72
N THR A 339 32.23 -22.66 -27.37
CA THR A 339 33.30 -23.08 -28.26
C THR A 339 33.02 -24.48 -28.80
N PHE A 340 33.07 -24.63 -30.11
CA PHE A 340 33.02 -25.92 -30.80
C PHE A 340 34.42 -26.23 -31.39
N THR A 341 34.97 -27.36 -31.03
CA THR A 341 36.23 -27.85 -31.60
C THR A 341 35.92 -28.93 -32.62
N VAL A 342 36.12 -28.61 -33.90
CA VAL A 342 35.83 -29.50 -35.02
C VAL A 342 37.16 -30.06 -35.51
N ASP A 343 37.37 -31.36 -35.32
CA ASP A 343 38.49 -32.09 -35.88
C ASP A 343 38.17 -32.57 -37.29
N ILE A 344 39.11 -32.51 -38.22
CA ILE A 344 38.95 -32.97 -39.59
C ILE A 344 39.63 -34.34 -39.74
N SER A 345 38.89 -35.30 -40.23
CA SER A 345 39.42 -36.63 -40.49
C SER A 345 39.88 -36.76 -41.95
N ASP A 346 40.91 -37.52 -42.10
CA ASP A 346 41.64 -37.80 -43.33
C ASP A 346 40.77 -38.59 -44.31
N VAL A 347 40.85 -38.26 -45.59
CA VAL A 347 40.31 -38.98 -46.71
C VAL A 347 41.49 -39.16 -47.69
N ASN A 348 41.67 -40.34 -48.18
CA ASN A 348 42.80 -40.64 -49.07
C ASN A 348 42.64 -40.00 -50.46
N ASP A 349 42.88 -38.70 -50.54
CA ASP A 349 42.75 -37.91 -51.76
C ASP A 349 44.08 -37.41 -52.35
N ASN A 350 45.19 -37.61 -51.67
CA ASN A 350 46.52 -37.21 -52.10
C ASN A 350 47.26 -38.38 -52.69
N ALA A 351 47.48 -38.37 -54.02
CA ALA A 351 48.26 -39.35 -54.68
C ALA A 351 49.76 -39.17 -54.37
N PRO A 352 50.51 -40.27 -54.18
CA PRO A 352 51.98 -40.16 -54.02
C PRO A 352 52.65 -39.37 -55.17
N VAL A 353 53.44 -38.40 -54.84
CA VAL A 353 54.16 -37.56 -55.80
C VAL A 353 55.62 -37.69 -55.59
N PHE A 354 56.30 -38.24 -56.63
CA PHE A 354 57.74 -38.33 -56.57
C PHE A 354 58.36 -36.92 -56.57
N ASN A 355 59.41 -36.77 -55.76
CA ASN A 355 60.14 -35.50 -55.64
C ASN A 355 60.96 -35.11 -56.91
N GLN A 356 61.10 -36.06 -57.86
CA GLN A 356 61.75 -35.86 -59.16
C GLN A 356 60.96 -36.59 -60.24
N THR A 357 60.91 -36.04 -61.43
CA THR A 357 60.26 -36.68 -62.60
C THR A 357 61.10 -37.81 -63.21
N SER A 358 62.34 -37.86 -62.89
CA SER A 358 63.29 -38.95 -63.35
C SER A 358 64.42 -39.13 -62.34
N TYR A 359 64.77 -40.34 -62.08
CA TYR A 359 65.91 -40.72 -61.24
C TYR A 359 66.94 -41.38 -62.08
N THR A 360 68.24 -40.99 -62.02
CA THR A 360 69.33 -41.59 -62.69
C THR A 360 70.17 -42.32 -61.66
N MET A 361 70.33 -43.62 -61.83
CA MET A 361 71.12 -44.46 -60.94
C MET A 361 72.30 -45.08 -61.72
N TYR A 362 73.45 -45.11 -61.11
CA TYR A 362 74.69 -45.64 -61.71
C TYR A 362 75.03 -46.98 -61.09
N VAL A 363 75.19 -47.95 -61.95
CA VAL A 363 75.57 -49.33 -61.55
C VAL A 363 76.86 -49.74 -62.27
N ARG A 364 77.76 -50.34 -61.55
CA ARG A 364 78.97 -50.90 -62.20
C ARG A 364 78.65 -52.27 -62.86
N GLU A 365 79.26 -52.56 -63.95
CA GLU A 365 79.16 -53.92 -64.54
C GLU A 365 79.83 -54.97 -63.70
N ASN A 366 79.43 -56.25 -63.80
CA ASN A 366 79.93 -57.37 -63.04
C ASN A 366 79.67 -57.33 -61.53
N ASN A 367 78.54 -56.66 -61.09
CA ASN A 367 78.09 -56.67 -59.70
C ASN A 367 77.61 -58.06 -59.27
N VAL A 368 77.70 -58.31 -57.95
CA VAL A 368 77.04 -59.49 -57.33
C VAL A 368 75.54 -59.31 -57.36
N PRO A 369 74.72 -60.35 -57.48
CA PRO A 369 73.29 -60.25 -57.39
C PRO A 369 72.86 -59.57 -56.07
N THR A 370 71.77 -58.75 -56.13
CA THR A 370 71.17 -58.06 -54.98
C THR A 370 71.92 -56.80 -54.47
N VAL A 371 72.67 -56.12 -55.32
CA VAL A 371 73.29 -54.83 -54.95
C VAL A 371 72.23 -53.76 -54.86
N PHE A 372 72.26 -53.01 -53.75
CA PHE A 372 71.46 -51.85 -53.62
C PHE A 372 71.87 -50.76 -54.60
N VAL A 373 70.99 -50.35 -55.50
CA VAL A 373 71.25 -49.38 -56.57
C VAL A 373 70.87 -47.96 -56.18
N GLY A 374 69.81 -47.83 -55.38
CA GLY A 374 69.29 -46.54 -54.91
C GLY A 374 67.88 -46.69 -54.36
N ALA A 375 67.40 -45.63 -53.77
CA ALA A 375 66.05 -45.54 -53.32
C ALA A 375 65.34 -44.31 -53.99
N VAL A 376 64.11 -44.47 -54.30
CA VAL A 376 63.22 -43.40 -54.74
C VAL A 376 62.14 -43.17 -53.64
N SER A 377 61.74 -41.97 -53.43
CA SER A 377 60.67 -41.64 -52.48
C SER A 377 59.65 -40.78 -53.16
N ALA A 378 58.46 -41.06 -52.85
CA ALA A 378 57.28 -40.26 -53.24
C ALA A 378 56.68 -39.59 -52.05
#